data_6761ae68a8278eb6012680bd27fc9c8c
#
_entry.id   6761ae68a8278eb6012680bd27fc9c8c
#
_cell.length_a   1.000
_cell.length_b   1.000
_cell.length_c   1.000
_cell.angle_alpha   90.00
_cell.angle_beta   90.00
_cell.angle_gamma   90.00
#
_symmetry.space_group_name_H-M   'P 1'
#
loop_
_entity.id
_entity.type
_entity.pdbx_description
1 polymer ?
#
loop_
_entity_poly.entity_id
_entity_poly.type
_entity_poly.pdbx_seq_one_letter_code
_entity_poly.pdbx_strand_id
1 'polypeptide(L)'
;MIIFLYGQDSYRSRQKLNEIIDQYKKVRRSLLNLTYFDAGQKDFSSFYDSFKISPMLYERKLVVLKNVFANKNFQEDLSSNIKNLESFKDIIVVYQDSEVDERTKTFKTLKKECKSQEFSLLDNKNLKVWAKKEFEKLGQKINLDAVDLMVNYIGSDLWRFSSEIGKLADYTNKTIINXXXXYQKRRC
;
A
#
# COMPACT_ATOMS: atom_id res chain seq x y z
N MET A 1 7.31 -6.53 15.60
CA MET A 1 6.88 -7.13 14.30
C MET A 1 7.14 -6.12 13.19
N ILE A 2 7.85 -6.53 12.14
CA ILE A 2 8.14 -5.66 10.98
C ILE A 2 7.43 -6.22 9.75
N ILE A 3 6.76 -5.33 9.01
CA ILE A 3 6.05 -5.64 7.76
C ILE A 3 6.72 -4.83 6.65
N PHE A 4 7.06 -5.48 5.54
CA PHE A 4 7.68 -4.81 4.38
C PHE A 4 6.74 -4.88 3.18
N LEU A 5 6.19 -3.73 2.79
CA LEU A 5 5.31 -3.57 1.62
C LEU A 5 6.10 -2.90 0.49
N TYR A 6 6.20 -3.56 -0.66
CA TYR A 6 7.01 -3.06 -1.78
C TYR A 6 6.45 -3.54 -3.12
N GLY A 7 6.92 -2.94 -4.21
CA GLY A 7 6.57 -3.36 -5.57
C GLY A 7 6.04 -2.22 -6.42
N GLN A 8 5.88 -2.48 -7.71
CA GLN A 8 5.51 -1.47 -8.70
C GLN A 8 4.05 -1.02 -8.60
N ASP A 9 3.17 -1.85 -8.02
CA ASP A 9 1.75 -1.51 -7.88
C ASP A 9 1.52 -0.67 -6.60
N SER A 10 1.77 0.61 -6.73
CA SER A 10 1.62 1.57 -5.64
C SER A 10 0.16 1.70 -5.15
N TYR A 11 -0.83 1.41 -6.01
CA TYR A 11 -2.24 1.47 -5.63
C TYR A 11 -2.58 0.38 -4.60
N ARG A 12 -2.32 -0.91 -4.95
CA ARG A 12 -2.62 -2.02 -4.04
C ARG A 12 -1.75 -2.01 -2.78
N SER A 13 -0.49 -1.60 -2.91
CA SER A 13 0.39 -1.47 -1.74
C SER A 13 -0.14 -0.39 -0.78
N ARG A 14 -0.64 0.74 -1.33
CA ARG A 14 -1.26 1.80 -0.53
C ARG A 14 -2.56 1.34 0.13
N GLN A 15 -3.40 0.60 -0.61
CA GLN A 15 -4.61 -0.01 -0.02
C GLN A 15 -4.23 -0.91 1.17
N LYS A 16 -3.19 -1.74 1.02
CA LYS A 16 -2.74 -2.63 2.10
C LYS A 16 -2.22 -1.85 3.30
N LEU A 17 -1.46 -0.80 3.06
CA LEU A 17 -1.00 0.09 4.15
C LEU A 17 -2.21 0.68 4.90
N ASN A 18 -3.20 1.18 4.16
CA ASN A 18 -4.41 1.76 4.76
C ASN A 18 -5.20 0.70 5.57
N GLU A 19 -5.31 -0.54 5.06
CA GLU A 19 -5.94 -1.64 5.81
C GLU A 19 -5.25 -1.88 7.16
N ILE A 20 -3.92 -1.89 7.17
CA ILE A 20 -3.13 -2.09 8.41
C ILE A 20 -3.40 -0.94 9.39
N ILE A 21 -3.38 0.30 8.88
CA ILE A 21 -3.64 1.50 9.69
C ILE A 21 -5.06 1.46 10.27
N ASP A 22 -6.06 1.10 9.44
CA ASP A 22 -7.46 1.06 9.87
C ASP A 22 -7.70 -0.07 10.90
N GLN A 23 -7.07 -1.22 10.71
CA GLN A 23 -7.11 -2.29 11.71
C GLN A 23 -6.48 -1.83 13.03
N TYR A 24 -5.35 -1.14 12.96
CA TYR A 24 -4.70 -0.60 14.15
C TYR A 24 -5.62 0.40 14.88
N LYS A 25 -6.24 1.32 14.13
CA LYS A 25 -7.18 2.32 14.68
C LYS A 25 -8.41 1.69 15.35
N LYS A 26 -8.93 0.61 14.78
CA LYS A 26 -10.10 -0.10 15.36
C LYS A 26 -9.79 -0.75 16.70
N VAL A 27 -8.56 -1.19 16.90
CA VAL A 27 -8.14 -1.91 18.12
C VAL A 27 -7.62 -0.95 19.19
N ARG A 28 -7.14 0.23 18.80
CA ARG A 28 -6.49 1.18 19.71
C ARG A 28 -7.35 2.42 19.96
N ARG A 29 -7.49 2.77 21.26
CA ARG A 29 -8.28 3.93 21.67
C ARG A 29 -7.60 5.26 21.34
N SER A 30 -6.27 5.28 21.28
CA SER A 30 -5.50 6.49 21.02
C SER A 30 -4.73 6.41 19.70
N LEU A 31 -4.80 7.48 18.90
CA LEU A 31 -4.03 7.63 17.65
C LEU A 31 -2.64 8.25 17.91
N LEU A 32 -2.33 8.62 19.14
CA LEU A 32 -1.05 9.24 19.51
C LEU A 32 0.15 8.31 19.24
N ASN A 33 -0.11 7.01 19.16
CA ASN A 33 0.91 5.99 18.92
C ASN A 33 1.03 5.59 17.44
N LEU A 34 0.36 6.30 16.51
CA LEU A 34 0.55 6.16 15.06
C LEU A 34 1.49 7.26 14.57
N THR A 35 2.65 6.87 14.06
CA THR A 35 3.67 7.80 13.62
C THR A 35 4.10 7.50 12.19
N TYR A 36 4.33 8.55 11.41
CA TYR A 36 4.93 8.47 10.08
C TYR A 36 6.36 9.00 10.17
N PHE A 37 7.30 8.19 9.70
CA PHE A 37 8.72 8.54 9.74
C PHE A 37 9.30 8.48 8.32
N ASP A 38 9.92 9.58 7.89
CA ASP A 38 10.55 9.66 6.57
C ASP A 38 12.07 9.47 6.73
N ALA A 39 12.55 8.30 6.33
CA ALA A 39 13.96 7.94 6.39
C ALA A 39 14.81 8.69 5.35
N GLY A 40 14.19 9.28 4.34
CA GLY A 40 14.88 10.15 3.38
C GLY A 40 15.31 11.49 3.98
N GLN A 41 14.64 11.92 5.06
CA GLN A 41 14.87 13.24 5.67
C GLN A 41 15.49 13.17 7.08
N LYS A 42 15.42 12.00 7.72
CA LYS A 42 15.83 11.83 9.12
C LYS A 42 16.82 10.67 9.26
N ASP A 43 17.63 10.74 10.30
CA ASP A 43 18.62 9.69 10.58
C ASP A 43 18.00 8.51 11.34
N PHE A 44 18.74 7.41 11.38
CA PHE A 44 18.31 6.18 12.05
C PHE A 44 18.26 6.33 13.57
N SER A 45 19.15 7.15 14.16
CA SER A 45 19.15 7.35 15.62
C SER A 45 17.84 7.99 16.07
N SER A 46 17.36 9.01 15.37
CA SER A 46 16.05 9.64 15.66
C SER A 46 14.90 8.64 15.54
N PHE A 47 14.95 7.76 14.55
CA PHE A 47 13.96 6.69 14.37
C PHE A 47 14.02 5.70 15.56
N TYR A 48 15.22 5.23 15.90
CA TYR A 48 15.42 4.23 16.94
C TYR A 48 15.02 4.78 18.32
N ASP A 49 15.36 6.05 18.61
CA ASP A 49 15.01 6.69 19.87
C ASP A 49 13.50 6.84 20.06
N SER A 50 12.74 6.94 18.96
CA SER A 50 11.28 6.97 19.03
C SER A 50 10.67 5.73 19.68
N PHE A 51 11.39 4.60 19.67
CA PHE A 51 10.95 3.35 20.33
C PHE A 51 11.34 3.29 21.81
N LYS A 52 12.37 4.03 22.22
CA LYS A 52 12.78 4.07 23.63
C LYS A 52 11.80 4.83 24.51
N ILE A 53 11.05 5.75 23.92
CA ILE A 53 10.00 6.49 24.63
C ILE A 53 8.82 5.56 24.82
N SER A 54 8.55 5.17 26.07
CA SER A 54 7.42 4.29 26.38
C SER A 54 6.09 4.97 26.01
N PRO A 55 5.18 4.24 25.39
CA PRO A 55 3.84 4.79 25.15
C PRO A 55 3.16 5.11 26.49
N MET A 56 2.43 6.20 26.49
CA MET A 56 1.78 6.73 27.70
C MET A 56 0.74 5.76 28.32
N LEU A 57 0.29 4.75 27.56
CA LEU A 57 -0.78 3.83 27.94
C LEU A 57 -0.43 2.34 27.72
N TYR A 58 0.84 1.97 27.69
CA TYR A 58 1.29 0.59 27.43
C TYR A 58 0.76 0.00 26.12
N GLU A 59 0.37 0.85 25.17
CA GLU A 59 -0.12 0.42 23.87
C GLU A 59 1.03 0.27 22.86
N ARG A 60 0.90 -0.69 21.95
CA ARG A 60 1.85 -0.87 20.83
C ARG A 60 1.79 0.34 19.91
N LYS A 61 2.94 0.84 19.50
CA LYS A 61 3.04 1.86 18.45
C LYS A 61 2.88 1.23 17.08
N LEU A 62 2.37 2.01 16.14
CA LEU A 62 2.43 1.71 14.70
C LEU A 62 3.28 2.80 14.03
N VAL A 63 4.43 2.42 13.52
CA VAL A 63 5.32 3.35 12.81
C VAL A 63 5.33 2.99 11.32
N VAL A 64 4.90 3.94 10.49
CA VAL A 64 4.97 3.82 9.02
C VAL A 64 6.28 4.47 8.58
N LEU A 65 7.23 3.65 8.17
CA LEU A 65 8.57 4.06 7.77
C LEU A 65 8.64 4.13 6.25
N LYS A 66 8.89 5.33 5.71
CA LYS A 66 8.92 5.60 4.27
C LYS A 66 10.34 5.98 3.80
N ASN A 67 10.56 5.84 2.49
CA ASN A 67 11.74 6.33 1.79
C ASN A 67 13.06 5.76 2.34
N VAL A 68 13.03 4.53 2.85
CA VAL A 68 14.22 3.86 3.40
C VAL A 68 15.34 3.81 2.35
N PHE A 69 14.98 3.50 1.11
CA PHE A 69 15.95 3.30 0.03
C PHE A 69 16.52 4.62 -0.54
N ALA A 70 16.01 5.78 -0.09
CA ALA A 70 16.57 7.09 -0.46
C ALA A 70 17.80 7.48 0.37
N ASN A 71 18.05 6.81 1.49
CA ASN A 71 19.13 7.15 2.43
C ASN A 71 20.00 5.92 2.72
N LYS A 72 21.21 5.91 2.18
CA LYS A 72 22.13 4.76 2.28
C LYS A 72 22.53 4.46 3.73
N ASN A 73 22.84 5.49 4.51
CA ASN A 73 23.22 5.28 5.91
C ASN A 73 22.07 4.68 6.71
N PHE A 74 20.85 5.19 6.50
CA PHE A 74 19.65 4.63 7.14
C PHE A 74 19.44 3.16 6.77
N GLN A 75 19.66 2.80 5.50
CA GLN A 75 19.54 1.41 5.03
C GLN A 75 20.51 0.47 5.80
N GLU A 76 21.76 0.88 5.92
CA GLU A 76 22.80 0.07 6.60
C GLU A 76 22.46 -0.12 8.07
N ASP A 77 22.07 0.95 8.75
CA ASP A 77 21.68 0.93 10.16
C ASP A 77 20.41 0.09 10.38
N LEU A 78 19.39 0.26 9.52
CA LEU A 78 18.15 -0.53 9.60
C LEU A 78 18.46 -2.03 9.45
N SER A 79 19.27 -2.40 8.44
CA SER A 79 19.63 -3.79 8.18
C SER A 79 20.34 -4.43 9.38
N SER A 80 21.21 -3.67 10.04
CA SER A 80 22.01 -4.14 11.18
C SER A 80 21.17 -4.28 12.45
N ASN A 81 20.06 -3.55 12.55
CA ASN A 81 19.25 -3.47 13.75
C ASN A 81 17.87 -4.17 13.64
N ILE A 82 17.57 -4.90 12.58
CA ILE A 82 16.26 -5.54 12.38
C ILE A 82 15.89 -6.43 13.57
N LYS A 83 16.83 -7.27 14.05
CA LYS A 83 16.57 -8.17 15.19
C LYS A 83 16.27 -7.39 16.48
N ASN A 84 16.98 -6.29 16.70
CA ASN A 84 16.72 -5.42 17.85
C ASN A 84 15.34 -4.76 17.76
N LEU A 85 14.97 -4.30 16.55
CA LEU A 85 13.66 -3.69 16.30
C LEU A 85 12.52 -4.71 16.48
N GLU A 86 12.75 -5.98 16.17
CA GLU A 86 11.75 -7.03 16.38
C GLU A 86 11.50 -7.34 17.87
N SER A 87 12.49 -7.09 18.72
CA SER A 87 12.32 -7.29 20.17
C SER A 87 11.31 -6.31 20.78
N PHE A 88 11.10 -5.16 20.14
CA PHE A 88 10.03 -4.25 20.56
C PHE A 88 8.66 -4.84 20.21
N LYS A 89 7.67 -4.59 21.07
CA LYS A 89 6.30 -5.07 20.86
C LYS A 89 5.59 -4.30 19.74
N ASP A 90 6.19 -3.24 19.24
CA ASP A 90 5.63 -2.31 18.29
C ASP A 90 5.50 -2.91 16.88
N ILE A 91 4.71 -2.25 16.03
CA ILE A 91 4.51 -2.61 14.63
C ILE A 91 5.25 -1.57 13.78
N ILE A 92 6.14 -2.02 12.93
CA ILE A 92 6.84 -1.17 11.97
C ILE A 92 6.41 -1.62 10.58
N VAL A 93 5.88 -0.69 9.78
CA VAL A 93 5.57 -0.94 8.38
C VAL A 93 6.58 -0.18 7.53
N VAL A 94 7.52 -0.91 6.94
CA VAL A 94 8.42 -0.36 5.92
C VAL A 94 7.62 -0.32 4.62
N TYR A 95 7.28 0.89 4.17
CA TYR A 95 6.43 1.11 3.01
C TYR A 95 7.23 1.75 1.89
N GLN A 96 7.29 1.05 0.77
CA GLN A 96 8.04 1.49 -0.41
C GLN A 96 7.10 1.49 -1.63
N ASP A 97 6.79 2.67 -2.13
CA ASP A 97 5.86 2.87 -3.24
C ASP A 97 6.56 3.20 -4.57
N SER A 98 7.88 3.03 -4.62
CA SER A 98 8.68 3.18 -5.81
C SER A 98 9.55 1.95 -6.03
N GLU A 99 10.12 1.84 -7.21
CA GLU A 99 11.05 0.77 -7.52
C GLU A 99 12.27 0.82 -6.60
N VAL A 100 12.78 -0.34 -6.27
CA VAL A 100 13.98 -0.50 -5.43
C VAL A 100 14.96 -1.46 -6.11
N ASP A 101 16.23 -1.25 -5.83
CA ASP A 101 17.24 -2.20 -6.24
C ASP A 101 17.22 -3.41 -5.30
N GLU A 102 16.68 -4.52 -5.78
CA GLU A 102 16.54 -5.77 -5.04
C GLU A 102 17.89 -6.43 -4.70
N ARG A 103 18.97 -5.98 -5.35
CA ARG A 103 20.31 -6.49 -5.08
C ARG A 103 20.88 -5.98 -3.77
N THR A 104 20.36 -4.89 -3.24
CA THR A 104 20.86 -4.27 -2.00
C THR A 104 20.76 -5.22 -0.81
N LYS A 105 21.70 -5.11 0.10
CA LYS A 105 21.71 -5.87 1.36
C LYS A 105 20.42 -5.61 2.16
N THR A 106 19.99 -4.35 2.22
CA THR A 106 18.81 -3.93 2.96
C THR A 106 17.54 -4.62 2.42
N PHE A 107 17.36 -4.63 1.09
CA PHE A 107 16.21 -5.31 0.47
C PHE A 107 16.20 -6.80 0.83
N LYS A 108 17.34 -7.47 0.64
CA LYS A 108 17.46 -8.91 0.94
C LYS A 108 17.18 -9.22 2.41
N THR A 109 17.68 -8.36 3.32
CA THR A 109 17.43 -8.52 4.75
C THR A 109 15.97 -8.34 5.09
N LEU A 110 15.33 -7.26 4.59
CA LEU A 110 13.89 -7.02 4.81
C LEU A 110 13.05 -8.17 4.25
N LYS A 111 13.36 -8.64 3.03
CA LYS A 111 12.62 -9.74 2.39
C LYS A 111 12.74 -11.05 3.16
N LYS A 112 13.89 -11.31 3.75
CA LYS A 112 14.18 -12.57 4.48
C LYS A 112 13.67 -12.54 5.92
N GLU A 113 13.92 -11.45 6.65
CA GLU A 113 13.70 -11.41 8.11
C GLU A 113 12.32 -10.83 8.49
N CYS A 114 11.64 -10.12 7.59
CA CYS A 114 10.37 -9.44 7.90
C CYS A 114 9.18 -10.10 7.19
N LYS A 115 7.97 -9.77 7.62
CA LYS A 115 6.75 -10.17 6.88
C LYS A 115 6.65 -9.34 5.61
N SER A 116 7.10 -9.89 4.50
CA SER A 116 7.19 -9.17 3.22
C SER A 116 6.00 -9.45 2.33
N GLN A 117 5.48 -8.42 1.68
CA GLN A 117 4.43 -8.55 0.66
C GLN A 117 4.80 -7.70 -0.56
N GLU A 118 4.91 -8.38 -1.69
CA GLU A 118 5.19 -7.76 -2.98
C GLU A 118 3.89 -7.42 -3.71
N PHE A 119 3.88 -6.26 -4.34
CA PHE A 119 2.78 -5.77 -5.19
C PHE A 119 3.28 -5.57 -6.61
N SER A 120 3.37 -6.65 -7.36
CA SER A 120 3.71 -6.61 -8.79
C SER A 120 2.52 -6.09 -9.59
N LEU A 121 2.78 -5.43 -10.73
CA LEU A 121 1.72 -5.00 -11.64
C LEU A 121 0.84 -6.18 -12.05
N LEU A 122 -0.44 -5.93 -12.17
CA LEU A 122 -1.39 -6.97 -12.61
C LEU A 122 -1.25 -7.20 -14.11
N ASP A 123 -1.20 -8.45 -14.51
CA ASP A 123 -1.39 -8.83 -15.92
C ASP A 123 -2.86 -8.62 -16.33
N ASN A 124 -3.15 -8.70 -17.62
CA ASN A 124 -4.49 -8.44 -18.16
C ASN A 124 -5.57 -9.33 -17.52
N LYS A 125 -5.25 -10.60 -17.26
CA LYS A 125 -6.21 -11.54 -16.64
C LYS A 125 -6.55 -11.12 -15.21
N ASN A 126 -5.52 -10.85 -14.42
CA ASN A 126 -5.69 -10.45 -13.02
C ASN A 126 -6.30 -9.03 -12.90
N LEU A 127 -5.99 -8.15 -13.85
CA LEU A 127 -6.57 -6.82 -13.93
C LEU A 127 -8.09 -6.87 -14.15
N LYS A 128 -8.57 -7.75 -15.03
CA LYS A 128 -10.01 -7.96 -15.25
C LYS A 128 -10.71 -8.48 -13.96
N VAL A 129 -10.08 -9.42 -13.28
CA VAL A 129 -10.59 -9.94 -12.00
C VAL A 129 -10.64 -8.83 -10.96
N TRP A 130 -9.57 -8.05 -10.84
CA TRP A 130 -9.49 -6.93 -9.90
C TRP A 130 -10.57 -5.88 -10.19
N ALA A 131 -10.73 -5.49 -11.46
CA ALA A 131 -11.72 -4.48 -11.86
C ALA A 131 -13.15 -4.90 -11.49
N LYS A 132 -13.51 -6.17 -11.74
CA LYS A 132 -14.84 -6.70 -11.34
C LYS A 132 -15.06 -6.59 -9.84
N LYS A 133 -14.07 -6.99 -9.04
CA LYS A 133 -14.14 -6.90 -7.58
C LYS A 133 -14.31 -5.44 -7.10
N GLU A 134 -13.64 -4.49 -7.75
CA GLU A 134 -13.79 -3.09 -7.38
C GLU A 134 -15.21 -2.57 -7.68
N PHE A 135 -15.81 -2.95 -8.82
CA PHE A 135 -17.22 -2.64 -9.11
C PHE A 135 -18.16 -3.28 -8.10
N GLU A 136 -17.93 -4.56 -7.74
CA GLU A 136 -18.73 -5.28 -6.74
C GLU A 136 -18.70 -4.58 -5.36
N LYS A 137 -17.56 -4.04 -4.96
CA LYS A 137 -17.45 -3.26 -3.71
C LYS A 137 -18.35 -2.03 -3.70
N LEU A 138 -18.62 -1.46 -4.88
CA LEU A 138 -19.52 -0.30 -5.05
C LEU A 138 -20.98 -0.71 -5.30
N GLY A 139 -21.30 -2.02 -5.18
CA GLY A 139 -22.64 -2.53 -5.43
C GLY A 139 -23.03 -2.59 -6.91
N GLN A 140 -22.03 -2.51 -7.80
CA GLN A 140 -22.25 -2.47 -9.26
C GLN A 140 -21.87 -3.80 -9.90
N LYS A 141 -22.48 -4.08 -11.05
CA LYS A 141 -22.08 -5.19 -11.92
C LYS A 141 -21.56 -4.63 -13.24
N ILE A 142 -20.57 -5.27 -13.82
CA ILE A 142 -20.00 -4.86 -15.10
C ILE A 142 -19.90 -6.06 -16.04
N ASN A 143 -20.26 -5.84 -17.30
CA ASN A 143 -20.16 -6.85 -18.34
C ASN A 143 -18.70 -7.07 -18.76
N LEU A 144 -18.39 -8.26 -19.25
CA LEU A 144 -17.05 -8.63 -19.69
C LEU A 144 -16.50 -7.69 -20.74
N ASP A 145 -17.33 -7.36 -21.76
CA ASP A 145 -16.93 -6.48 -22.85
C ASP A 145 -16.52 -5.08 -22.35
N ALA A 146 -17.23 -4.57 -21.35
CA ALA A 146 -16.90 -3.28 -20.74
C ALA A 146 -15.60 -3.35 -19.95
N VAL A 147 -15.36 -4.45 -19.22
CA VAL A 147 -14.08 -4.68 -18.52
C VAL A 147 -12.94 -4.73 -19.54
N ASP A 148 -13.13 -5.47 -20.64
CA ASP A 148 -12.11 -5.63 -21.67
C ASP A 148 -11.77 -4.28 -22.31
N LEU A 149 -12.78 -3.46 -22.58
CA LEU A 149 -12.58 -2.11 -23.10
C LEU A 149 -11.77 -1.25 -22.11
N MET A 150 -12.10 -1.30 -20.83
CA MET A 150 -11.38 -0.53 -19.80
C MET A 150 -9.92 -0.99 -19.69
N VAL A 151 -9.68 -2.31 -19.67
CA VAL A 151 -8.33 -2.88 -19.59
C VAL A 151 -7.47 -2.45 -20.78
N ASN A 152 -8.04 -2.51 -21.99
CA ASN A 152 -7.34 -2.12 -23.21
C ASN A 152 -7.03 -0.61 -23.26
N TYR A 153 -7.89 0.20 -22.67
CA TYR A 153 -7.77 1.66 -22.73
C TYR A 153 -6.90 2.24 -21.60
N ILE A 154 -7.01 1.69 -20.40
CA ILE A 154 -6.34 2.24 -19.21
C ILE A 154 -5.02 1.52 -18.92
N GLY A 155 -4.97 0.22 -19.18
CA GLY A 155 -3.82 -0.62 -18.87
C GLY A 155 -3.72 -0.88 -17.36
N SER A 156 -2.50 -1.05 -16.86
CA SER A 156 -2.21 -1.46 -15.48
C SER A 156 -2.15 -0.30 -14.47
N ASP A 157 -2.48 0.92 -14.87
CA ASP A 157 -2.52 2.08 -13.95
C ASP A 157 -3.78 1.99 -13.07
N LEU A 158 -3.66 1.37 -11.91
CA LEU A 158 -4.78 1.15 -11.00
C LEU A 158 -5.30 2.44 -10.35
N TRP A 159 -4.49 3.49 -10.25
CA TRP A 159 -4.96 4.80 -9.76
C TRP A 159 -5.98 5.39 -10.72
N ARG A 160 -5.62 5.42 -12.00
CA ARG A 160 -6.50 5.85 -13.09
C ARG A 160 -7.72 4.93 -13.21
N PHE A 161 -7.48 3.61 -13.14
CA PHE A 161 -8.55 2.61 -13.26
C PHE A 161 -9.58 2.78 -12.15
N SER A 162 -9.14 2.92 -10.89
CA SER A 162 -10.03 3.12 -9.73
C SER A 162 -10.85 4.41 -9.87
N SER A 163 -10.22 5.49 -10.35
CA SER A 163 -10.91 6.76 -10.59
C SER A 163 -12.03 6.58 -11.64
N GLU A 164 -11.75 5.87 -12.73
CA GLU A 164 -12.76 5.63 -13.78
C GLU A 164 -13.89 4.71 -13.28
N ILE A 165 -13.55 3.70 -12.44
CA ILE A 165 -14.58 2.85 -11.80
C ILE A 165 -15.53 3.71 -10.95
N GLY A 166 -14.98 4.59 -10.11
CA GLY A 166 -15.80 5.48 -9.28
C GLY A 166 -16.75 6.33 -10.11
N LYS A 167 -16.23 6.99 -11.14
CA LYS A 167 -17.02 7.82 -12.05
C LYS A 167 -18.13 7.04 -12.75
N LEU A 168 -17.86 5.81 -13.19
CA LEU A 168 -18.85 4.96 -13.86
C LEU A 168 -19.93 4.50 -12.87
N ALA A 169 -19.53 4.16 -11.66
CA ALA A 169 -20.48 3.75 -10.61
C ALA A 169 -21.43 4.89 -10.25
N ASP A 170 -20.92 6.12 -10.13
CA ASP A 170 -21.74 7.30 -9.85
C ASP A 170 -22.71 7.61 -10.99
N TYR A 171 -22.27 7.44 -12.24
CA TYR A 171 -23.07 7.75 -13.42
C TYR A 171 -24.23 6.77 -13.65
N THR A 172 -24.04 5.48 -13.31
CA THR A 172 -24.98 4.43 -13.71
C THR A 172 -26.09 4.13 -12.70
N ASN A 173 -26.09 4.74 -11.52
CA ASN A 173 -27.16 4.59 -10.53
C ASN A 173 -27.63 3.13 -10.34
N LYS A 174 -26.69 2.21 -10.10
CA LYS A 174 -26.93 0.78 -9.84
C LYS A 174 -27.39 -0.06 -11.04
N THR A 175 -27.26 0.41 -12.26
CA THR A 175 -27.48 -0.44 -13.44
C THR A 175 -26.25 -1.24 -13.81
N ILE A 176 -26.44 -2.26 -14.65
CA ILE A 176 -25.31 -3.05 -15.17
C ILE A 176 -24.50 -2.18 -16.14
N ILE A 177 -23.23 -2.04 -15.89
CA ILE A 177 -22.29 -1.26 -16.72
C ILE A 177 -21.92 -2.11 -17.94
N ASN A 178 -22.24 -1.53 -19.13
CA ASN A 178 -21.90 -2.13 -20.40
C ASN A 178 -21.04 -1.20 -21.25
N UNK A 179 -20.65 -1.62 -22.20
CA UNK A 179 -19.82 -0.91 -23.13
C UNK A 179 -20.40 0.39 -23.55
N UNK A 180 -21.57 0.51 -23.66
CA UNK A 180 -22.24 1.68 -23.97
C UNK A 180 -22.06 2.72 -22.94
N UNK A 181 -22.05 2.42 -21.96
CA UNK A 181 -21.82 3.34 -20.91
C UNK A 181 -20.43 3.91 -20.83
N UNK A 182 -19.67 3.18 -21.28
CA UNK A 182 -18.38 3.60 -21.42
C UNK A 182 -18.17 4.56 -22.54
N TYR A 183 -18.77 4.43 -23.63
CA TYR A 183 -18.71 5.33 -24.77
C TYR A 183 -19.45 6.66 -24.54
N GLN A 184 -20.59 6.65 -23.92
CA GLN A 184 -21.36 7.86 -23.70
C GLN A 184 -20.60 8.92 -22.89
N LYS A 185 -19.84 8.49 -21.93
CA LYS A 185 -19.04 9.37 -21.06
C LYS A 185 -17.89 10.09 -21.78
N ARG A 186 -17.45 9.59 -22.95
CA ARG A 186 -16.38 10.23 -23.73
C ARG A 186 -16.86 11.46 -24.52
N ARG A 187 -18.18 11.65 -24.61
CA ARG A 187 -18.77 12.74 -25.40
C ARG A 187 -19.19 13.95 -24.55
N CYS A 188 -19.04 13.87 -23.24
CA CYS A 188 -19.28 14.97 -22.29
C CYS A 188 -17.97 15.50 -21.73
#